data_5b430b703fd683e9ca242efe5b2bb600
#
_entry.id   5b430b703fd683e9ca242efe5b2bb600
#
_cell.length_a   1.000
_cell.length_b   1.000
_cell.length_c   1.000
_cell.angle_alpha   90.00
_cell.angle_beta   90.00
_cell.angle_gamma   90.00
#
_symmetry.space_group_name_H-M   'P 1'
#
loop_
_entity.id
_entity.type
_entity.pdbx_description
1 polymer ?
#
loop_
_entity_poly.entity_id
_entity_poly.type
_entity_poly.pdbx_seq_one_letter_code
_entity_poly.pdbx_strand_id
1 'polypeptide(L)'
;MEEEQILKRKEVESTTFEDLWNIDVSDKTEEKNGLTYLSWAWAVKIMTDTYEDWEYEIERFEGKPYVYDELAGYMVFTKVRVKDKTKEMWLPVMDSNNKAMLNHEYTYKTKRGEYKVEPATMFDINKTIMRCLTKNMAMFGLGLKLYIGEDLPETPPTLEEAEKYKFTFGKYEGKTIKEVQEERESYLDWLLENGKDERVKQMIELVTNKQVETEDEVKEKITLWQEVSNLINETDTDLEKLLTHYEVKTNTQLTLEQLKDCKKTLEKKLAKCTK
;
A
#
# COMPACT_ATOMS: atom_id res chain seq x y z
N MET A 1 -22.01 17.13 -44.34
CA MET A 1 -22.98 16.10 -43.86
C MET A 1 -22.28 14.96 -43.10
N GLU A 2 -21.23 14.30 -43.62
CA GLU A 2 -20.51 13.27 -42.88
C GLU A 2 -19.73 13.82 -41.67
N GLU A 3 -19.04 14.95 -41.82
CA GLU A 3 -18.31 15.58 -40.69
C GLU A 3 -19.26 16.09 -39.59
N GLU A 4 -20.44 16.62 -39.96
CA GLU A 4 -21.48 17.03 -39.01
C GLU A 4 -22.11 15.83 -38.27
N GLN A 5 -22.22 14.67 -38.94
CA GLN A 5 -22.67 13.44 -38.30
C GLN A 5 -21.59 12.82 -37.39
N ILE A 6 -20.31 12.95 -37.74
CA ILE A 6 -19.18 12.52 -36.91
C ILE A 6 -19.05 13.44 -35.70
N LEU A 7 -19.22 14.75 -35.85
CA LEU A 7 -19.23 15.72 -34.73
C LEU A 7 -20.43 15.49 -33.80
N LYS A 8 -21.64 15.29 -34.33
CA LYS A 8 -22.82 14.93 -33.54
C LYS A 8 -22.68 13.57 -32.86
N ARG A 9 -22.06 12.55 -33.50
CA ARG A 9 -21.73 11.29 -32.84
C ARG A 9 -20.70 11.48 -31.71
N LYS A 10 -19.67 12.30 -31.90
CA LYS A 10 -18.70 12.63 -30.86
C LYS A 10 -19.34 13.41 -29.71
N GLU A 11 -20.25 14.34 -29.96
CA GLU A 11 -20.99 15.06 -28.91
C GLU A 11 -21.94 14.14 -28.12
N VAL A 12 -22.62 13.18 -28.77
CA VAL A 12 -23.49 12.21 -28.09
C VAL A 12 -22.68 11.12 -27.37
N GLU A 13 -21.49 10.75 -27.86
CA GLU A 13 -20.60 9.81 -27.14
C GLU A 13 -19.87 10.45 -25.96
N SER A 14 -19.64 11.75 -26.00
CA SER A 14 -18.99 12.51 -24.94
C SER A 14 -19.89 12.66 -23.69
N THR A 15 -21.18 12.82 -23.84
CA THR A 15 -22.08 13.20 -22.75
C THR A 15 -22.25 12.13 -21.67
N THR A 16 -22.33 10.85 -22.01
CA THR A 16 -22.65 9.79 -21.03
C THR A 16 -21.53 9.55 -20.02
N PHE A 17 -20.26 9.58 -20.45
CA PHE A 17 -19.12 9.41 -19.56
C PHE A 17 -18.85 10.68 -18.76
N GLU A 18 -18.85 11.84 -19.42
CA GLU A 18 -18.57 13.13 -18.80
C GLU A 18 -19.63 13.50 -17.75
N ASP A 19 -20.91 13.20 -18.01
CA ASP A 19 -21.98 13.42 -17.06
C ASP A 19 -21.71 12.70 -15.73
N LEU A 20 -21.35 11.42 -15.77
CA LEU A 20 -21.04 10.63 -14.57
C LEU A 20 -19.68 10.97 -13.98
N TRP A 21 -18.68 11.27 -14.82
CA TRP A 21 -17.32 11.64 -14.37
C TRP A 21 -17.30 12.94 -13.56
N ASN A 22 -18.20 13.88 -13.88
CA ASN A 22 -18.27 15.18 -13.23
C ASN A 22 -19.14 15.19 -11.96
N ILE A 23 -19.84 14.09 -11.66
CA ILE A 23 -20.59 13.99 -10.40
C ILE A 23 -19.62 13.93 -9.23
N ASP A 24 -19.77 14.84 -8.28
CA ASP A 24 -19.07 14.79 -7.01
C ASP A 24 -19.69 13.71 -6.12
N VAL A 25 -18.89 12.73 -5.75
CA VAL A 25 -19.28 11.60 -4.89
C VAL A 25 -18.56 11.61 -3.55
N SER A 26 -17.82 12.66 -3.19
CA SER A 26 -16.98 12.73 -2.01
C SER A 26 -17.74 12.52 -0.70
N ASP A 27 -18.98 13.00 -0.61
CA ASP A 27 -19.88 12.83 0.55
C ASP A 27 -20.65 11.48 0.57
N LYS A 28 -20.39 10.61 -0.41
CA LYS A 28 -21.07 9.31 -0.63
C LYS A 28 -20.10 8.13 -0.57
N THR A 29 -18.92 8.39 -0.07
CA THR A 29 -17.85 7.41 0.02
C THR A 29 -17.75 6.84 1.45
N GLU A 30 -17.19 5.64 1.53
CA GLU A 30 -16.83 4.96 2.77
C GLU A 30 -15.32 4.67 2.73
N GLU A 31 -14.64 4.89 3.84
CA GLU A 31 -13.21 4.56 3.96
C GLU A 31 -13.05 3.22 4.65
N LYS A 32 -12.24 2.34 4.08
CA LYS A 32 -11.92 1.04 4.67
C LYS A 32 -10.49 0.63 4.31
N ASN A 33 -9.69 0.35 5.31
CA ASN A 33 -8.27 -0.05 5.15
C ASN A 33 -7.45 0.95 4.31
N GLY A 34 -7.68 2.25 4.50
CA GLY A 34 -6.99 3.31 3.76
C GLY A 34 -7.43 3.48 2.30
N LEU A 35 -8.46 2.75 1.86
CA LEU A 35 -9.04 2.87 0.52
C LEU A 35 -10.42 3.50 0.60
N THR A 36 -10.70 4.43 -0.31
CA THR A 36 -11.99 5.11 -0.42
C THR A 36 -12.88 4.39 -1.43
N TYR A 37 -14.09 4.05 -1.03
CA TYR A 37 -15.06 3.33 -1.86
C TYR A 37 -16.34 4.14 -2.00
N LEU A 38 -16.87 4.25 -3.22
CA LEU A 38 -18.24 4.72 -3.41
C LEU A 38 -19.21 3.65 -2.87
N SER A 39 -20.11 4.04 -1.96
CA SER A 39 -21.14 3.14 -1.46
C SER A 39 -22.02 2.64 -2.61
N TRP A 40 -22.22 1.31 -2.69
CA TRP A 40 -23.01 0.70 -3.77
C TRP A 40 -24.44 1.24 -3.84
N ALA A 41 -25.04 1.57 -2.70
CA ALA A 41 -26.39 2.11 -2.64
C ALA A 41 -26.47 3.51 -3.26
N TRP A 42 -25.47 4.34 -3.00
CA TRP A 42 -25.34 5.64 -3.64
C TRP A 42 -25.03 5.52 -5.14
N ALA A 43 -24.18 4.56 -5.54
CA ALA A 43 -23.91 4.31 -6.94
C ALA A 43 -25.20 3.96 -7.71
N VAL A 44 -26.01 3.05 -7.19
CA VAL A 44 -27.32 2.67 -7.77
C VAL A 44 -28.26 3.88 -7.82
N LYS A 45 -28.33 4.65 -6.72
CA LYS A 45 -29.21 5.85 -6.69
C LYS A 45 -28.81 6.86 -7.77
N ILE A 46 -27.53 7.17 -7.88
CA ILE A 46 -27.04 8.15 -8.87
C ILE A 46 -27.34 7.66 -10.30
N MET A 47 -27.06 6.39 -10.59
CA MET A 47 -27.39 5.81 -11.90
C MET A 47 -28.87 5.94 -12.23
N THR A 48 -29.74 5.63 -11.26
CA THR A 48 -31.21 5.73 -11.42
C THR A 48 -31.69 7.15 -11.58
N ASP A 49 -31.09 8.11 -10.87
CA ASP A 49 -31.44 9.53 -11.01
C ASP A 49 -30.94 10.13 -12.34
N THR A 50 -29.86 9.57 -12.91
CA THR A 50 -29.22 10.11 -14.11
C THR A 50 -29.78 9.52 -15.41
N TYR A 51 -30.12 8.23 -15.38
CA TYR A 51 -30.57 7.49 -16.57
C TYR A 51 -31.85 6.70 -16.29
N GLU A 52 -32.90 6.92 -17.08
CA GLU A 52 -34.15 6.16 -17.00
C GLU A 52 -34.02 4.73 -17.55
N ASP A 53 -33.11 4.53 -18.49
CA ASP A 53 -32.93 3.27 -19.26
C ASP A 53 -31.64 2.52 -18.91
N TRP A 54 -31.09 2.72 -17.71
CA TRP A 54 -30.00 1.89 -17.25
C TRP A 54 -30.49 0.60 -16.61
N GLU A 55 -29.72 -0.45 -16.74
CA GLU A 55 -29.99 -1.72 -16.09
C GLU A 55 -28.67 -2.43 -15.74
N TYR A 56 -28.75 -3.38 -14.82
CA TYR A 56 -27.65 -4.25 -14.51
C TYR A 56 -28.07 -5.71 -14.39
N GLU A 57 -27.13 -6.61 -14.63
CA GLU A 57 -27.29 -8.04 -14.49
C GLU A 57 -26.15 -8.60 -13.64
N ILE A 58 -26.50 -9.54 -12.74
CA ILE A 58 -25.54 -10.38 -12.03
C ILE A 58 -25.54 -11.71 -12.79
N GLU A 59 -24.41 -12.03 -13.45
CA GLU A 59 -24.33 -13.26 -14.24
C GLU A 59 -24.46 -14.49 -13.37
N ARG A 60 -25.12 -15.51 -13.94
CA ARG A 60 -25.34 -16.79 -13.25
C ARG A 60 -24.80 -17.94 -14.10
N PHE A 61 -24.09 -18.82 -13.41
CA PHE A 61 -23.49 -20.04 -13.98
C PHE A 61 -24.14 -21.23 -13.28
N GLU A 62 -24.92 -22.00 -14.00
CA GLU A 62 -25.72 -23.14 -13.44
C GLU A 62 -26.58 -22.68 -12.23
N GLY A 63 -27.16 -21.49 -12.31
CA GLY A 63 -27.99 -20.89 -11.25
C GLY A 63 -27.23 -20.21 -10.11
N LYS A 64 -25.92 -20.32 -10.03
CA LYS A 64 -25.05 -19.67 -9.02
C LYS A 64 -24.54 -18.31 -9.51
N PRO A 65 -24.47 -17.27 -8.66
CA PRO A 65 -23.98 -15.94 -9.03
C PRO A 65 -22.44 -15.85 -9.01
N TYR A 66 -21.75 -16.96 -9.26
CA TYR A 66 -20.29 -17.05 -9.27
C TYR A 66 -19.83 -18.27 -10.08
N VAL A 67 -18.59 -18.26 -10.52
CA VAL A 67 -17.82 -19.45 -10.88
C VAL A 67 -16.84 -19.78 -9.75
N TYR A 68 -16.48 -21.06 -9.65
CA TYR A 68 -15.51 -21.55 -8.68
C TYR A 68 -14.47 -22.42 -9.37
N ASP A 69 -13.21 -22.18 -9.05
CA ASP A 69 -12.07 -23.00 -9.43
C ASP A 69 -11.29 -23.38 -8.17
N GLU A 70 -10.84 -24.62 -8.08
CA GLU A 70 -10.17 -25.15 -6.87
C GLU A 70 -8.84 -24.45 -6.55
N LEU A 71 -8.17 -23.88 -7.55
CA LEU A 71 -6.89 -23.20 -7.39
C LEU A 71 -7.05 -21.69 -7.31
N ALA A 72 -7.97 -21.10 -8.08
CA ALA A 72 -8.17 -19.68 -8.22
C ALA A 72 -9.26 -19.11 -7.28
N GLY A 73 -10.12 -19.96 -6.72
CA GLY A 73 -11.21 -19.55 -5.84
C GLY A 73 -12.48 -19.12 -6.59
N TYR A 74 -13.21 -18.19 -5.99
CA TYR A 74 -14.49 -17.70 -6.52
C TYR A 74 -14.29 -16.43 -7.34
N MET A 75 -15.08 -16.29 -8.41
CA MET A 75 -15.16 -15.09 -9.23
C MET A 75 -16.61 -14.73 -9.53
N VAL A 76 -16.94 -13.46 -9.44
CA VAL A 76 -18.27 -12.90 -9.72
C VAL A 76 -18.20 -12.00 -10.94
N PHE A 77 -19.33 -11.89 -11.67
CA PHE A 77 -19.43 -11.13 -12.90
C PHE A 77 -20.69 -10.28 -12.88
N THR A 78 -20.57 -9.07 -13.40
CA THR A 78 -21.69 -8.15 -13.57
C THR A 78 -21.70 -7.55 -14.97
N LYS A 79 -22.87 -7.23 -15.47
CA LYS A 79 -23.09 -6.41 -16.67
C LYS A 79 -23.85 -5.16 -16.28
N VAL A 80 -23.45 -4.05 -16.84
CA VAL A 80 -24.17 -2.78 -16.72
C VAL A 80 -24.44 -2.27 -18.12
N ARG A 81 -25.70 -1.94 -18.40
CA ARG A 81 -26.12 -1.32 -19.65
C ARG A 81 -26.61 0.09 -19.36
N VAL A 82 -26.13 1.03 -20.15
CA VAL A 82 -26.60 2.42 -20.18
C VAL A 82 -26.86 2.78 -21.63
N LYS A 83 -28.09 3.05 -21.97
CA LYS A 83 -28.51 3.25 -23.36
C LYS A 83 -28.13 2.05 -24.24
N ASP A 84 -27.34 2.27 -25.27
CA ASP A 84 -26.85 1.26 -26.21
C ASP A 84 -25.50 0.62 -25.84
N LYS A 85 -24.88 1.07 -24.73
CA LYS A 85 -23.57 0.59 -24.29
C LYS A 85 -23.71 -0.41 -23.15
N THR A 86 -23.09 -1.58 -23.30
CA THR A 86 -22.97 -2.59 -22.25
C THR A 86 -21.50 -2.76 -21.88
N LYS A 87 -21.22 -2.82 -20.58
CA LYS A 87 -19.90 -3.14 -20.05
C LYS A 87 -20.00 -4.30 -19.07
N GLU A 88 -18.98 -5.12 -19.10
CA GLU A 88 -18.81 -6.28 -18.22
C GLU A 88 -17.69 -6.02 -17.24
N MET A 89 -17.83 -6.54 -16.03
CA MET A 89 -16.82 -6.49 -14.97
C MET A 89 -16.82 -7.79 -14.20
N TRP A 90 -15.66 -8.21 -13.74
CA TRP A 90 -15.49 -9.37 -12.88
C TRP A 90 -14.55 -9.03 -11.72
N LEU A 91 -14.77 -9.67 -10.59
CA LEU A 91 -13.90 -9.57 -9.42
C LEU A 91 -13.73 -10.92 -8.74
N PRO A 92 -12.51 -11.26 -8.30
CA PRO A 92 -12.27 -12.40 -7.43
C PRO A 92 -12.80 -12.14 -6.02
N VAL A 93 -13.28 -13.19 -5.35
CA VAL A 93 -13.63 -13.14 -3.92
C VAL A 93 -12.36 -13.32 -3.11
N MET A 94 -11.98 -12.28 -2.38
CA MET A 94 -10.73 -12.23 -1.62
C MET A 94 -10.98 -11.83 -0.16
N ASP A 95 -10.07 -12.27 0.72
CA ASP A 95 -9.98 -11.78 2.09
C ASP A 95 -9.41 -10.34 2.17
N SER A 96 -9.23 -9.84 3.39
CA SER A 96 -8.68 -8.51 3.64
C SER A 96 -7.19 -8.36 3.26
N ASN A 97 -6.49 -9.46 3.01
CA ASN A 97 -5.08 -9.50 2.62
C ASN A 97 -4.91 -9.79 1.12
N ASN A 98 -5.98 -9.61 0.32
CA ASN A 98 -6.02 -9.89 -1.12
C ASN A 98 -5.67 -11.35 -1.46
N LYS A 99 -6.02 -12.30 -0.57
CA LYS A 99 -5.87 -13.73 -0.84
C LYS A 99 -7.19 -14.30 -1.33
N ALA A 100 -7.14 -15.09 -2.41
CA ALA A 100 -8.32 -15.76 -2.95
C ALA A 100 -8.95 -16.62 -1.86
N MET A 101 -10.27 -16.49 -1.66
CA MET A 101 -11.01 -17.36 -0.75
C MET A 101 -11.47 -18.60 -1.49
N LEU A 102 -11.22 -19.78 -0.89
CA LEU A 102 -11.60 -21.07 -1.42
C LEU A 102 -12.87 -21.60 -0.73
N ASN A 103 -13.31 -22.80 -1.10
CA ASN A 103 -14.41 -23.51 -0.43
C ASN A 103 -13.98 -24.20 0.89
N HIS A 104 -12.70 -24.17 1.21
CA HIS A 104 -12.08 -24.69 2.41
C HIS A 104 -11.05 -23.69 2.97
N GLU A 105 -10.69 -23.84 4.22
CA GLU A 105 -9.62 -23.06 4.83
C GLU A 105 -8.24 -23.51 4.30
N TYR A 106 -7.32 -22.56 4.21
CA TYR A 106 -5.92 -22.86 3.93
C TYR A 106 -5.00 -21.87 4.64
N THR A 107 -3.73 -22.22 4.75
CA THR A 107 -2.71 -21.35 5.32
C THR A 107 -1.67 -20.99 4.29
N TYR A 108 -1.10 -19.78 4.43
CA TYR A 108 0.04 -19.36 3.65
C TYR A 108 1.10 -18.74 4.55
N LYS A 109 2.36 -18.88 4.17
CA LYS A 109 3.50 -18.36 4.93
C LYS A 109 4.03 -17.10 4.29
N THR A 110 4.38 -16.14 5.14
CA THR A 110 5.11 -14.93 4.78
C THR A 110 6.36 -14.84 5.64
N LYS A 111 7.23 -13.89 5.36
CA LYS A 111 8.38 -13.59 6.24
C LYS A 111 7.96 -13.24 7.70
N ARG A 112 6.71 -12.79 7.89
CA ARG A 112 6.16 -12.33 9.18
C ARG A 112 5.40 -13.41 9.94
N GLY A 113 5.17 -14.61 9.36
CA GLY A 113 4.46 -15.72 10.00
C GLY A 113 3.54 -16.49 9.08
N GLU A 114 2.77 -17.36 9.67
CA GLU A 114 1.74 -18.17 9.02
C GLU A 114 0.37 -17.53 9.23
N TYR A 115 -0.39 -17.41 8.15
CA TYR A 115 -1.71 -16.77 8.14
C TYR A 115 -2.73 -17.73 7.58
N LYS A 116 -3.94 -17.68 8.15
CA LYS A 116 -5.06 -18.52 7.76
C LYS A 116 -6.03 -17.72 6.89
N VAL A 117 -6.51 -18.32 5.82
CA VAL A 117 -7.62 -17.82 5.00
C VAL A 117 -8.82 -18.70 5.26
N GLU A 118 -9.91 -18.09 5.72
CA GLU A 118 -11.17 -18.79 5.97
C GLU A 118 -11.90 -19.10 4.65
N PRO A 119 -12.76 -20.13 4.62
CA PRO A 119 -13.56 -20.42 3.44
C PRO A 119 -14.51 -19.28 3.11
N ALA A 120 -14.76 -19.08 1.81
CA ALA A 120 -15.70 -18.06 1.37
C ALA A 120 -17.13 -18.40 1.79
N THR A 121 -17.84 -17.40 2.28
CA THR A 121 -19.26 -17.47 2.63
C THR A 121 -20.10 -16.79 1.53
N MET A 122 -21.41 -17.03 1.54
CA MET A 122 -22.33 -16.29 0.67
C MET A 122 -22.35 -14.79 0.97
N PHE A 123 -21.98 -14.38 2.18
CA PHE A 123 -21.80 -12.98 2.53
C PHE A 123 -20.60 -12.36 1.77
N ASP A 124 -19.48 -13.06 1.70
CA ASP A 124 -18.30 -12.59 0.97
C ASP A 124 -18.55 -12.51 -0.53
N ILE A 125 -19.26 -13.50 -1.08
CA ILE A 125 -19.70 -13.50 -2.47
C ILE A 125 -20.61 -12.29 -2.74
N ASN A 126 -21.66 -12.08 -1.92
CA ASN A 126 -22.57 -10.94 -2.08
C ASN A 126 -21.85 -9.59 -1.97
N LYS A 127 -20.97 -9.44 -0.98
CA LYS A 127 -20.13 -8.25 -0.81
C LYS A 127 -19.29 -7.98 -2.06
N THR A 128 -18.71 -9.02 -2.65
CA THR A 128 -17.89 -8.91 -3.87
C THR A 128 -18.75 -8.57 -5.09
N ILE A 129 -19.97 -9.12 -5.20
CA ILE A 129 -20.93 -8.74 -6.26
C ILE A 129 -21.23 -7.24 -6.20
N MET A 130 -21.51 -6.68 -5.03
CA MET A 130 -21.82 -5.25 -4.89
C MET A 130 -20.60 -4.38 -5.25
N ARG A 131 -19.39 -4.79 -4.86
CA ARG A 131 -18.14 -4.12 -5.27
C ARG A 131 -17.92 -4.21 -6.78
N CYS A 132 -18.16 -5.38 -7.38
CA CYS A 132 -18.06 -5.60 -8.81
C CYS A 132 -19.02 -4.69 -9.59
N LEU A 133 -20.26 -4.59 -9.13
CA LEU A 133 -21.27 -3.71 -9.72
C LEU A 133 -20.86 -2.23 -9.65
N THR A 134 -20.37 -1.76 -8.50
CA THR A 134 -19.88 -0.38 -8.35
C THR A 134 -18.69 -0.10 -9.27
N LYS A 135 -17.71 -1.01 -9.38
CA LYS A 135 -16.59 -0.87 -10.32
C LYS A 135 -17.06 -0.89 -11.80
N ASN A 136 -18.10 -1.65 -12.11
CA ASN A 136 -18.67 -1.66 -13.45
C ASN A 136 -19.34 -0.30 -13.79
N MET A 137 -20.09 0.29 -12.85
CA MET A 137 -20.64 1.65 -13.03
C MET A 137 -19.54 2.69 -13.17
N ALA A 138 -18.40 2.52 -12.48
CA ALA A 138 -17.25 3.40 -12.62
C ALA A 138 -16.67 3.38 -14.05
N MET A 139 -16.77 2.28 -14.77
CA MET A 139 -16.37 2.23 -16.18
C MET A 139 -17.19 3.17 -17.08
N PHE A 140 -18.35 3.62 -16.63
CA PHE A 140 -19.15 4.66 -17.28
C PHE A 140 -18.83 6.08 -16.80
N GLY A 141 -17.88 6.23 -15.86
CA GLY A 141 -17.42 7.50 -15.31
C GLY A 141 -17.76 7.72 -13.83
N LEU A 142 -18.77 7.04 -13.27
CA LEU A 142 -19.26 7.29 -11.91
C LEU A 142 -18.23 6.95 -10.85
N GLY A 143 -17.73 7.97 -10.18
CA GLY A 143 -16.75 7.80 -9.11
C GLY A 143 -15.42 7.17 -9.57
N LEU A 144 -15.14 7.13 -10.88
CA LEU A 144 -13.91 6.55 -11.42
C LEU A 144 -12.65 7.26 -10.88
N LYS A 145 -12.76 8.54 -10.52
CA LYS A 145 -11.68 9.32 -9.91
C LYS A 145 -11.16 8.71 -8.61
N LEU A 146 -11.99 7.96 -7.88
CA LEU A 146 -11.60 7.28 -6.63
C LEU A 146 -10.57 6.16 -6.86
N TYR A 147 -10.53 5.61 -8.07
CA TYR A 147 -9.61 4.52 -8.45
C TYR A 147 -8.31 5.02 -9.10
N ILE A 148 -8.19 6.35 -9.31
CA ILE A 148 -6.95 6.94 -9.85
C ILE A 148 -5.86 6.78 -8.79
N GLY A 149 -4.82 6.02 -9.11
CA GLY A 149 -3.69 5.76 -8.22
C GLY A 149 -3.74 4.42 -7.49
N GLU A 150 -4.85 3.67 -7.53
CA GLU A 150 -4.90 2.32 -6.90
C GLU A 150 -3.80 1.37 -7.42
N ASP A 151 -3.43 1.49 -8.69
CA ASP A 151 -2.43 0.64 -9.36
C ASP A 151 -1.08 1.34 -9.55
N LEU A 152 -0.94 2.59 -9.09
CA LEU A 152 0.35 3.26 -9.12
C LEU A 152 1.20 2.72 -7.97
N PRO A 153 2.50 2.47 -8.20
CA PRO A 153 3.41 2.23 -7.08
C PRO A 153 3.31 3.44 -6.15
N GLU A 154 3.17 3.18 -4.86
CA GLU A 154 3.11 4.24 -3.87
C GLU A 154 4.32 5.15 -4.07
N THR A 155 4.07 6.39 -4.46
CA THR A 155 5.15 7.39 -4.48
C THR A 155 5.64 7.58 -3.05
N PRO A 156 6.95 7.55 -2.81
CA PRO A 156 7.47 7.80 -1.48
C PRO A 156 6.88 9.10 -0.93
N PRO A 157 6.51 9.17 0.35
CA PRO A 157 5.96 10.38 0.93
C PRO A 157 6.98 11.52 0.82
N THR A 158 6.50 12.73 0.57
CA THR A 158 7.33 13.92 0.62
C THR A 158 7.52 14.39 2.07
N LEU A 159 8.57 15.16 2.34
CA LEU A 159 8.78 15.74 3.68
C LEU A 159 7.59 16.61 4.11
N GLU A 160 7.00 17.37 3.17
CA GLU A 160 5.83 18.22 3.44
C GLU A 160 4.59 17.41 3.86
N GLU A 161 4.35 16.27 3.20
CA GLU A 161 3.29 15.33 3.59
C GLU A 161 3.55 14.71 4.96
N ALA A 162 4.79 14.30 5.21
CA ALA A 162 5.21 13.70 6.48
C ALA A 162 5.09 14.68 7.66
N GLU A 163 5.42 15.96 7.47
CA GLU A 163 5.27 16.99 8.51
C GLU A 163 3.81 17.32 8.87
N LYS A 164 2.91 17.19 7.88
CA LYS A 164 1.47 17.41 8.06
C LYS A 164 0.70 16.17 8.52
N TYR A 165 1.32 15.00 8.42
CA TYR A 165 0.68 13.73 8.77
C TYR A 165 0.29 13.71 10.25
N LYS A 166 -0.94 13.26 10.53
CA LYS A 166 -1.45 13.00 11.88
C LYS A 166 -1.78 11.53 12.01
N PHE A 167 -1.35 10.93 13.10
CA PHE A 167 -1.67 9.52 13.37
C PHE A 167 -3.20 9.33 13.39
N THR A 168 -3.68 8.37 12.62
CA THR A 168 -5.09 7.95 12.55
C THR A 168 -5.38 6.75 13.43
N PHE A 169 -4.40 6.31 14.25
CA PHE A 169 -4.50 5.11 15.06
C PHE A 169 -3.68 5.24 16.36
N GLY A 170 -4.03 4.38 17.32
CA GLY A 170 -3.24 4.16 18.53
C GLY A 170 -3.36 5.29 19.55
N LYS A 171 -2.41 5.30 20.50
CA LYS A 171 -2.42 6.22 21.65
C LYS A 171 -2.27 7.70 21.25
N TYR A 172 -1.64 7.94 20.12
CA TYR A 172 -1.29 9.28 19.62
C TYR A 172 -2.14 9.72 18.42
N GLU A 173 -3.34 9.17 18.29
CA GLU A 173 -4.31 9.58 17.26
C GLU A 173 -4.53 11.10 17.28
N GLY A 174 -4.52 11.73 16.10
CA GLY A 174 -4.66 13.17 15.90
C GLY A 174 -3.40 13.99 16.10
N LYS A 175 -2.30 13.43 16.63
CA LYS A 175 -1.01 14.12 16.78
C LYS A 175 -0.12 13.95 15.55
N THR A 176 0.70 14.94 15.27
CA THR A 176 1.73 14.87 14.22
C THR A 176 2.94 14.05 14.69
N ILE A 177 3.78 13.62 13.74
CA ILE A 177 5.02 12.90 14.05
C ILE A 177 5.93 13.75 14.95
N LYS A 178 6.06 15.05 14.70
CA LYS A 178 6.86 15.96 15.53
C LYS A 178 6.35 16.05 16.95
N GLU A 179 5.04 16.20 17.16
CA GLU A 179 4.43 16.25 18.49
C GLU A 179 4.67 14.93 19.27
N VAL A 180 4.63 13.79 18.58
CA VAL A 180 4.93 12.48 19.21
C VAL A 180 6.42 12.34 19.49
N GLN A 181 7.29 12.84 18.63
CA GLN A 181 8.74 12.84 18.84
C GLN A 181 9.11 13.61 20.12
N GLU A 182 8.55 14.80 20.33
CA GLU A 182 8.77 15.62 21.51
C GLU A 182 8.22 14.99 22.79
N GLU A 183 7.05 14.33 22.71
CA GLU A 183 6.41 13.71 23.87
C GLU A 183 6.99 12.35 24.23
N ARG A 184 7.25 11.50 23.23
CA ARG A 184 7.77 10.14 23.44
C ARG A 184 8.41 9.56 22.16
N GLU A 185 9.64 9.91 21.94
CA GLU A 185 10.43 9.44 20.80
C GLU A 185 10.49 7.89 20.70
N SER A 186 10.59 7.19 21.84
CA SER A 186 10.62 5.72 21.86
C SER A 186 9.37 5.03 21.27
N TYR A 187 8.25 5.75 21.11
CA TYR A 187 7.09 5.22 20.42
C TYR A 187 7.29 5.22 18.90
N LEU A 188 7.96 6.22 18.38
CA LEU A 188 8.32 6.27 16.95
C LEU A 188 9.33 5.17 16.62
N ASP A 189 10.32 4.93 17.48
CA ASP A 189 11.27 3.83 17.31
C ASP A 189 10.54 2.48 17.30
N TRP A 190 9.62 2.28 18.25
CA TRP A 190 8.79 1.07 18.26
C TRP A 190 7.93 0.94 16.98
N LEU A 191 7.38 2.02 16.44
CA LEU A 191 6.63 2.00 15.19
C LEU A 191 7.51 1.67 13.99
N LEU A 192 8.74 2.16 13.94
CA LEU A 192 9.71 1.82 12.89
C LEU A 192 10.03 0.33 12.89
N GLU A 193 10.19 -0.27 14.08
CA GLU A 193 10.48 -1.70 14.21
C GLU A 193 9.25 -2.60 13.99
N ASN A 194 8.09 -2.23 14.56
CA ASN A 194 6.93 -3.11 14.69
C ASN A 194 5.71 -2.63 13.90
N GLY A 195 5.71 -1.41 13.35
CA GLY A 195 4.62 -0.88 12.55
C GLY A 195 4.39 -1.70 11.29
N LYS A 196 3.13 -1.79 10.86
CA LYS A 196 2.76 -2.55 9.66
C LYS A 196 2.66 -1.69 8.41
N ASP A 197 2.52 -0.39 8.58
CA ASP A 197 2.33 0.58 7.51
C ASP A 197 3.69 1.16 7.09
N GLU A 198 4.19 0.71 5.96
CA GLU A 198 5.49 1.13 5.43
C GLU A 198 5.50 2.63 5.04
N ARG A 199 4.36 3.19 4.62
CA ARG A 199 4.27 4.62 4.32
C ARG A 199 4.41 5.47 5.58
N VAL A 200 3.79 5.05 6.68
CA VAL A 200 3.96 5.72 7.99
C VAL A 200 5.40 5.64 8.47
N LYS A 201 6.09 4.50 8.29
CA LYS A 201 7.52 4.37 8.62
C LYS A 201 8.36 5.35 7.81
N GLN A 202 8.18 5.40 6.49
CA GLN A 202 8.89 6.36 5.63
C GLN A 202 8.65 7.81 6.06
N MET A 203 7.42 8.16 6.45
CA MET A 203 7.12 9.50 6.98
C MET A 203 7.83 9.78 8.30
N ILE A 204 7.89 8.79 9.20
CA ILE A 204 8.64 8.92 10.46
C ILE A 204 10.12 9.11 10.16
N GLU A 205 10.72 8.33 9.27
CA GLU A 205 12.12 8.46 8.85
C GLU A 205 12.42 9.85 8.30
N LEU A 206 11.56 10.36 7.41
CA LEU A 206 11.72 11.69 6.83
C LEU A 206 11.69 12.80 7.88
N VAL A 207 10.78 12.74 8.85
CA VAL A 207 10.62 13.77 9.87
C VAL A 207 11.71 13.69 10.96
N THR A 208 12.09 12.46 11.33
CA THR A 208 13.07 12.21 12.40
C THR A 208 14.51 12.16 11.90
N ASN A 209 14.73 12.15 10.58
CA ASN A 209 16.02 11.85 9.92
C ASN A 209 16.62 10.49 10.34
N LYS A 210 15.78 9.56 10.79
CA LYS A 210 16.17 8.20 11.15
C LYS A 210 15.96 7.30 9.94
N GLN A 211 17.05 6.80 9.34
CA GLN A 211 16.97 5.77 8.31
C GLN A 211 16.88 4.39 8.99
N VAL A 212 15.88 3.60 8.62
CA VAL A 212 15.84 2.18 8.96
C VAL A 212 16.75 1.44 7.99
N GLU A 213 17.77 0.81 8.52
CA GLU A 213 18.71 0.02 7.72
C GLU A 213 17.98 -1.16 7.04
N THR A 214 18.21 -1.34 5.76
CA THR A 214 17.68 -2.48 5.03
C THR A 214 18.33 -3.80 5.50
N GLU A 215 17.67 -4.95 5.30
CA GLU A 215 18.26 -6.26 5.65
C GLU A 215 19.64 -6.48 5.00
N ASP A 216 19.86 -5.94 3.82
CA ASP A 216 21.13 -6.06 3.10
C ASP A 216 22.20 -5.13 3.70
N GLU A 217 21.84 -3.92 4.12
CA GLU A 217 22.74 -3.01 4.85
C GLU A 217 23.12 -3.56 6.22
N VAL A 218 22.17 -4.18 6.94
CA VAL A 218 22.46 -4.86 8.22
C VAL A 218 23.43 -6.01 8.01
N LYS A 219 23.27 -6.83 6.97
CA LYS A 219 24.22 -7.92 6.65
C LYS A 219 25.59 -7.37 6.27
N GLU A 220 25.64 -6.31 5.45
CA GLU A 220 26.89 -5.63 5.08
C GLU A 220 27.58 -5.06 6.33
N LYS A 221 26.84 -4.42 7.25
CA LYS A 221 27.37 -3.92 8.51
C LYS A 221 27.97 -5.04 9.39
N ILE A 222 27.27 -6.17 9.53
CA ILE A 222 27.77 -7.32 10.31
C ILE A 222 29.09 -7.83 9.72
N THR A 223 29.15 -8.02 8.40
CA THR A 223 30.35 -8.50 7.71
C THR A 223 31.50 -7.51 7.89
N LEU A 224 31.24 -6.23 7.67
CA LEU A 224 32.22 -5.17 7.77
C LEU A 224 32.71 -4.99 9.20
N TRP A 225 31.82 -5.15 10.22
CA TRP A 225 32.23 -5.14 11.62
C TRP A 225 33.16 -6.30 11.96
N GLN A 226 32.95 -7.50 11.43
CA GLN A 226 33.86 -8.63 11.63
C GLN A 226 35.26 -8.32 11.09
N GLU A 227 35.37 -7.72 9.92
CA GLU A 227 36.65 -7.29 9.34
C GLU A 227 37.32 -6.21 10.19
N VAL A 228 36.57 -5.19 10.62
CA VAL A 228 37.05 -4.11 11.51
C VAL A 228 37.51 -4.68 12.84
N SER A 229 36.78 -5.62 13.44
CA SER A 229 37.15 -6.25 14.70
C SER A 229 38.49 -7.03 14.61
N ASN A 230 38.72 -7.73 13.50
CA ASN A 230 40.00 -8.38 13.23
C ASN A 230 41.14 -7.35 13.13
N LEU A 231 40.95 -6.27 12.40
CA LEU A 231 41.93 -5.19 12.26
C LEU A 231 42.22 -4.47 13.60
N ILE A 232 41.20 -4.28 14.46
CA ILE A 232 41.39 -3.76 15.82
C ILE A 232 42.37 -4.63 16.61
N ASN A 233 42.18 -5.95 16.56
CA ASN A 233 43.05 -6.91 17.24
C ASN A 233 44.48 -6.92 16.63
N GLU A 234 44.60 -6.92 15.31
CA GLU A 234 45.91 -6.96 14.62
C GLU A 234 46.73 -5.66 14.82
N THR A 235 46.04 -4.55 15.00
CA THR A 235 46.69 -3.22 15.16
C THR A 235 46.79 -2.78 16.61
N ASP A 236 46.40 -3.63 17.59
CA ASP A 236 46.32 -3.29 19.00
C ASP A 236 45.63 -1.91 19.23
N THR A 237 44.48 -1.76 18.61
CA THR A 237 43.70 -0.50 18.69
C THR A 237 42.71 -0.56 19.83
N ASP A 238 42.68 0.49 20.66
CA ASP A 238 41.73 0.63 21.75
C ASP A 238 40.32 0.91 21.22
N LEU A 239 39.41 -0.03 21.47
CA LEU A 239 38.02 0.05 21.01
C LEU A 239 37.28 1.23 21.63
N GLU A 240 37.50 1.56 22.91
CA GLU A 240 36.80 2.69 23.56
C GLU A 240 37.19 4.02 22.92
N LYS A 241 38.48 4.18 22.58
CA LYS A 241 38.93 5.40 21.85
C LYS A 241 38.37 5.49 20.46
N LEU A 242 38.23 4.34 19.79
CA LEU A 242 37.65 4.29 18.45
C LEU A 242 36.16 4.66 18.49
N LEU A 243 35.38 4.10 19.42
CA LEU A 243 33.97 4.45 19.61
C LEU A 243 33.78 5.93 19.99
N THR A 244 34.66 6.45 20.86
CA THR A 244 34.65 7.88 21.22
C THR A 244 34.94 8.77 20.03
N HIS A 245 35.83 8.37 19.11
CA HIS A 245 36.16 9.12 17.89
C HIS A 245 34.95 9.30 16.98
N TYR A 246 34.08 8.29 16.92
CA TYR A 246 32.83 8.34 16.13
C TYR A 246 31.61 8.81 16.94
N GLU A 247 31.81 9.28 18.17
CA GLU A 247 30.75 9.78 19.07
C GLU A 247 29.63 8.76 19.35
N VAL A 248 29.97 7.47 19.37
CA VAL A 248 29.04 6.37 19.66
C VAL A 248 29.43 5.61 20.94
N LYS A 249 28.45 4.97 21.58
CA LYS A 249 28.69 4.20 22.81
C LYS A 249 28.95 2.71 22.54
N THR A 250 28.42 2.20 21.44
CA THR A 250 28.54 0.79 21.06
C THR A 250 28.83 0.65 19.56
N ASN A 251 29.43 -0.46 19.18
CA ASN A 251 29.69 -0.79 17.78
C ASN A 251 28.41 -0.88 16.91
N THR A 252 27.29 -1.23 17.52
CA THR A 252 25.99 -1.31 16.81
C THR A 252 25.45 0.05 16.38
N GLN A 253 25.95 1.12 16.97
CA GLN A 253 25.56 2.50 16.62
C GLN A 253 26.40 3.09 15.46
N LEU A 254 27.47 2.42 15.05
CA LEU A 254 28.27 2.85 13.91
C LEU A 254 27.47 2.72 12.61
N THR A 255 27.49 3.77 11.80
CA THR A 255 26.90 3.75 10.45
C THR A 255 27.76 2.93 9.49
N LEU A 256 27.19 2.52 8.36
CA LEU A 256 27.93 1.79 7.32
C LEU A 256 29.13 2.60 6.80
N GLU A 257 28.96 3.93 6.64
CA GLU A 257 30.05 4.82 6.24
C GLU A 257 31.16 4.92 7.28
N GLN A 258 30.79 5.03 8.56
CA GLN A 258 31.75 5.05 9.66
C GLN A 258 32.55 3.74 9.76
N LEU A 259 31.90 2.59 9.50
CA LEU A 259 32.58 1.30 9.46
C LEU A 259 33.56 1.18 8.28
N LYS A 260 33.18 1.68 7.11
CA LYS A 260 34.05 1.73 5.92
C LYS A 260 35.27 2.64 6.16
N ASP A 261 35.08 3.80 6.79
CA ASP A 261 36.18 4.71 7.15
C ASP A 261 37.09 4.10 8.24
N CYS A 262 36.50 3.48 9.25
CA CYS A 262 37.22 2.78 10.31
C CYS A 262 38.14 1.68 9.71
N LYS A 263 37.60 0.81 8.85
CA LYS A 263 38.35 -0.22 8.15
C LYS A 263 39.55 0.37 7.42
N LYS A 264 39.32 1.39 6.59
CA LYS A 264 40.36 2.07 5.80
C LYS A 264 41.45 2.67 6.67
N THR A 265 41.09 3.21 7.84
CA THR A 265 42.04 3.82 8.79
C THR A 265 42.90 2.76 9.47
N LEU A 266 42.30 1.64 9.88
CA LEU A 266 43.00 0.53 10.49
C LEU A 266 43.91 -0.20 9.50
N GLU A 267 43.51 -0.41 8.27
CA GLU A 267 44.35 -0.97 7.20
C GLU A 267 45.60 -0.11 6.97
N LYS A 268 45.46 1.23 6.96
CA LYS A 268 46.62 2.14 6.85
C LYS A 268 47.53 2.07 8.09
N LYS A 269 46.97 1.83 9.28
CA LYS A 269 47.77 1.62 10.51
C LYS A 269 48.53 0.33 10.42
N LEU A 270 47.91 -0.76 10.01
CA LEU A 270 48.52 -2.09 9.83
C LEU A 270 49.66 -2.02 8.84
N ALA A 271 49.47 -1.37 7.70
CA ALA A 271 50.53 -1.21 6.66
C ALA A 271 51.76 -0.39 7.14
N LYS A 272 51.62 0.42 8.19
CA LYS A 272 52.74 1.13 8.82
C LYS A 272 53.43 0.31 9.91
N CYS A 273 52.73 -0.62 10.55
CA CYS A 273 53.34 -1.51 11.56
C CYS A 273 54.12 -2.66 10.92
N THR A 274 53.85 -2.97 9.65
CA THR A 274 54.53 -4.07 8.91
C THR A 274 55.78 -3.60 8.11
N LYS A 275 56.13 -2.34 8.20
CA LYS A 275 57.40 -1.77 7.65
C LYS A 275 58.39 -1.48 8.79
#